data_eba0122123db97e2a6d3290dfa70f59a
#
_entry.id   eba0122123db97e2a6d3290dfa70f59a
#
_cell.length_a   1.000
_cell.length_b   1.000
_cell.length_c   1.000
_cell.angle_alpha   90.00
_cell.angle_beta   90.00
_cell.angle_gamma   90.00
#
_symmetry.space_group_name_H-M   'P 1'
#
loop_
_entity.id
_entity.type
_entity.pdbx_description
1 polymer ?
#
loop_
_entity_poly.entity_id
_entity_poly.type
_entity_poly.pdbx_seq_one_letter_code
_entity_poly.pdbx_strand_id
1 'polypeptide(L)'
;MTRSGGMTLVELLIGMTLGLVGAAGMTALLRVGTAAWERAGANAEVAIEVAEAVDQLIRDLRSAGYDPAAAGIAGLTVTATDRLELTADLDGNAAIDPASEERIGYRCSAANGSLQRVVGRQSLPILSDVASGGFRLTYFDRDGARLDPADPATSAATRLVTVDLATAPHGGRAVVRISGGARLVNR
;
A
#
# COMPACT_ATOMS: atom_id res chain seq x y z
N MET A 1 30.31 -23.88 -65.24
CA MET A 1 31.02 -24.75 -64.31
C MET A 1 31.03 -24.13 -62.94
N THR A 2 30.08 -24.48 -62.09
CA THR A 2 30.01 -24.02 -60.69
C THR A 2 30.96 -24.90 -59.87
N ARG A 3 32.02 -24.32 -59.33
CA ARG A 3 32.88 -24.99 -58.35
C ARG A 3 32.08 -25.18 -57.07
N SER A 4 31.70 -26.40 -56.77
CA SER A 4 31.21 -26.78 -55.43
C SER A 4 32.44 -26.83 -54.49
N GLY A 5 32.71 -25.72 -53.79
CA GLY A 5 33.69 -25.67 -52.72
C GLY A 5 33.15 -26.42 -51.51
N GLY A 6 33.77 -27.59 -51.18
CA GLY A 6 33.47 -28.30 -49.93
C GLY A 6 33.95 -27.52 -48.71
N MET A 7 33.18 -27.47 -47.66
CA MET A 7 33.53 -26.84 -46.37
C MET A 7 34.66 -27.62 -45.70
N THR A 8 35.69 -26.93 -45.24
CA THR A 8 36.83 -27.57 -44.54
C THR A 8 36.44 -27.88 -43.09
N LEU A 9 37.05 -28.94 -42.52
CA LEU A 9 36.81 -29.33 -41.12
C LEU A 9 37.13 -28.25 -40.14
N VAL A 10 38.12 -27.39 -40.47
CA VAL A 10 38.50 -26.21 -39.67
C VAL A 10 37.41 -25.14 -39.71
N GLU A 11 36.82 -24.87 -40.87
CA GLU A 11 35.72 -23.93 -41.05
C GLU A 11 34.47 -24.34 -40.26
N LEU A 12 34.18 -25.68 -40.24
CA LEU A 12 33.11 -26.23 -39.44
C LEU A 12 33.35 -26.03 -37.93
N LEU A 13 34.59 -26.31 -37.46
CA LEU A 13 34.96 -26.14 -36.06
C LEU A 13 34.88 -24.68 -35.62
N ILE A 14 35.36 -23.75 -36.45
CA ILE A 14 35.26 -22.29 -36.15
C ILE A 14 33.80 -21.88 -36.12
N GLY A 15 32.98 -22.33 -37.06
CA GLY A 15 31.56 -22.02 -37.09
C GLY A 15 30.81 -22.54 -35.85
N MET A 16 31.11 -23.78 -35.40
CA MET A 16 30.51 -24.36 -34.21
C MET A 16 30.94 -23.63 -32.93
N THR A 17 32.23 -23.26 -32.80
CA THR A 17 32.71 -22.51 -31.61
C THR A 17 32.13 -21.13 -31.53
N LEU A 18 32.06 -20.38 -32.64
CA LEU A 18 31.38 -19.08 -32.68
C LEU A 18 29.88 -19.17 -32.42
N GLY A 19 29.22 -20.19 -32.95
CA GLY A 19 27.83 -20.46 -32.69
C GLY A 19 27.55 -20.76 -31.21
N LEU A 20 28.39 -21.56 -30.56
CA LEU A 20 28.28 -21.84 -29.12
C LEU A 20 28.50 -20.58 -28.26
N VAL A 21 29.49 -19.77 -28.58
CA VAL A 21 29.73 -18.49 -27.87
C VAL A 21 28.55 -17.55 -28.05
N GLY A 22 28.01 -17.45 -29.27
CA GLY A 22 26.82 -16.64 -29.55
C GLY A 22 25.59 -17.13 -28.78
N ALA A 23 25.35 -18.43 -28.76
CA ALA A 23 24.24 -19.04 -28.01
C ALA A 23 24.39 -18.86 -26.48
N ALA A 24 25.60 -18.99 -25.96
CA ALA A 24 25.88 -18.72 -24.53
C ALA A 24 25.65 -17.25 -24.16
N GLY A 25 26.08 -16.31 -25.01
CA GLY A 25 25.81 -14.90 -24.82
C GLY A 25 24.32 -14.56 -24.83
N MET A 26 23.58 -15.12 -25.78
CA MET A 26 22.13 -14.91 -25.89
C MET A 26 21.36 -15.49 -24.67
N THR A 27 21.74 -16.67 -24.19
CA THR A 27 21.14 -17.26 -22.98
C THR A 27 21.44 -16.43 -21.72
N ALA A 28 22.63 -15.85 -21.62
CA ALA A 28 22.97 -14.95 -20.51
C ALA A 28 22.11 -13.66 -20.53
N LEU A 29 21.93 -13.05 -21.69
CA LEU A 29 21.06 -11.86 -21.86
C LEU A 29 19.59 -12.19 -21.54
N LEU A 30 19.07 -13.32 -21.98
CA LEU A 30 17.71 -13.76 -21.67
C LEU A 30 17.50 -13.93 -20.17
N ARG A 31 18.46 -14.57 -19.46
CA ARG A 31 18.38 -14.73 -18.00
C ARG A 31 18.37 -13.40 -17.25
N VAL A 32 19.19 -12.45 -17.65
CA VAL A 32 19.20 -11.09 -17.06
C VAL A 32 17.89 -10.39 -17.35
N GLY A 33 17.39 -10.50 -18.57
CA GLY A 33 16.10 -9.92 -18.97
C GLY A 33 14.94 -10.48 -18.15
N THR A 34 14.78 -11.80 -18.07
CA THR A 34 13.69 -12.43 -17.29
C THR A 34 13.76 -12.05 -15.82
N ALA A 35 14.94 -12.06 -15.20
CA ALA A 35 15.11 -11.64 -13.80
C ALA A 35 14.75 -10.17 -13.57
N ALA A 36 15.02 -9.29 -14.53
CA ALA A 36 14.63 -7.88 -14.46
C ALA A 36 13.10 -7.71 -14.55
N TRP A 37 12.45 -8.47 -15.45
CA TRP A 37 11.00 -8.47 -15.60
C TRP A 37 10.27 -8.99 -14.35
N GLU A 38 10.76 -10.09 -13.76
CA GLU A 38 10.21 -10.65 -12.52
C GLU A 38 10.28 -9.64 -11.36
N ARG A 39 11.41 -8.95 -11.20
CA ARG A 39 11.56 -7.91 -10.17
C ARG A 39 10.64 -6.71 -10.43
N ALA A 40 10.54 -6.27 -11.68
CA ALA A 40 9.65 -5.16 -12.05
C ALA A 40 8.18 -5.51 -11.78
N GLY A 41 7.75 -6.73 -12.13
CA GLY A 41 6.41 -7.24 -11.86
C GLY A 41 6.11 -7.29 -10.36
N ALA A 42 7.02 -7.87 -9.56
CA ALA A 42 6.86 -7.95 -8.11
C ALA A 42 6.78 -6.56 -7.43
N ASN A 43 7.54 -5.58 -7.93
CA ASN A 43 7.48 -4.21 -7.41
C ASN A 43 6.17 -3.50 -7.79
N ALA A 44 5.66 -3.75 -9.00
CA ALA A 44 4.39 -3.19 -9.45
C ALA A 44 3.21 -3.75 -8.62
N GLU A 45 3.23 -5.05 -8.33
CA GLU A 45 2.23 -5.71 -7.47
C GLU A 45 2.16 -5.06 -6.08
N VAL A 46 3.31 -4.90 -5.41
CA VAL A 46 3.37 -4.23 -4.10
C VAL A 46 2.88 -2.79 -4.18
N ALA A 47 3.20 -2.05 -5.25
CA ALA A 47 2.73 -0.68 -5.41
C ALA A 47 1.20 -0.61 -5.53
N ILE A 48 0.58 -1.57 -6.22
CA ILE A 48 -0.88 -1.68 -6.31
C ILE A 48 -1.48 -1.99 -4.94
N GLU A 49 -0.95 -2.98 -4.21
CA GLU A 49 -1.43 -3.34 -2.87
C GLU A 49 -1.38 -2.14 -1.90
N VAL A 50 -0.27 -1.38 -1.91
CA VAL A 50 -0.12 -0.18 -1.08
C VAL A 50 -1.12 0.90 -1.47
N ALA A 51 -1.32 1.12 -2.78
CA ALA A 51 -2.29 2.10 -3.29
C ALA A 51 -3.71 1.73 -2.88
N GLU A 52 -4.10 0.47 -3.02
CA GLU A 52 -5.43 -0.04 -2.62
C GLU A 52 -5.68 0.13 -1.12
N ALA A 53 -4.67 -0.15 -0.28
CA ALA A 53 -4.77 0.04 1.17
C ALA A 53 -4.96 1.51 1.55
N VAL A 54 -4.23 2.43 0.90
CA VAL A 54 -4.38 3.88 1.10
C VAL A 54 -5.75 4.36 0.60
N ASP A 55 -6.18 3.91 -0.58
CA ASP A 55 -7.48 4.28 -1.13
C ASP A 55 -8.64 3.79 -0.28
N GLN A 56 -8.54 2.59 0.28
CA GLN A 56 -9.54 2.06 1.22
C GLN A 56 -9.65 2.96 2.46
N LEU A 57 -8.51 3.31 3.07
CA LEU A 57 -8.49 4.19 4.23
C LEU A 57 -9.02 5.60 3.91
N ILE A 58 -8.71 6.15 2.74
CA ILE A 58 -9.25 7.43 2.27
C ILE A 58 -10.78 7.37 2.10
N ARG A 59 -11.31 6.28 1.55
CA ARG A 59 -12.78 6.09 1.45
C ARG A 59 -13.43 6.07 2.81
N ASP A 60 -12.89 5.31 3.75
CA ASP A 60 -13.43 5.21 5.11
C ASP A 60 -13.30 6.57 5.86
N LEU A 61 -12.21 7.31 5.66
CA LEU A 61 -12.07 8.68 6.20
C LEU A 61 -13.13 9.65 5.67
N ARG A 62 -13.53 9.52 4.40
CA ARG A 62 -14.54 10.38 3.80
C ARG A 62 -15.95 10.09 4.31
N SER A 63 -16.24 8.85 4.69
CA SER A 63 -17.52 8.47 5.32
C SER A 63 -17.59 8.83 6.79
N ALA A 64 -16.46 9.07 7.43
CA ALA A 64 -16.39 9.40 8.85
C ALA A 64 -17.25 10.61 9.21
N GLY A 65 -18.03 10.47 10.28
CA GLY A 65 -18.97 11.50 10.74
C GLY A 65 -20.25 11.62 9.91
N TYR A 66 -20.52 10.67 9.00
CA TYR A 66 -21.83 10.61 8.36
C TYR A 66 -22.90 10.34 9.44
N ASP A 67 -23.87 11.26 9.54
CA ASP A 67 -24.88 11.31 10.62
C ASP A 67 -26.17 11.93 10.05
N PRO A 68 -26.96 11.14 9.32
CA PRO A 68 -28.19 11.64 8.68
C PRO A 68 -29.28 12.01 9.69
N ALA A 69 -29.22 11.45 10.90
CA ALA A 69 -30.16 11.71 11.97
C ALA A 69 -29.75 12.89 12.87
N ALA A 70 -28.59 13.51 12.62
CA ALA A 70 -28.02 14.58 13.43
C ALA A 70 -27.89 14.21 14.93
N ALA A 71 -27.52 12.98 15.22
CA ALA A 71 -27.35 12.44 16.57
C ALA A 71 -26.04 12.92 17.25
N GLY A 72 -25.18 13.62 16.53
CA GLY A 72 -23.90 14.14 17.04
C GLY A 72 -22.76 13.12 16.99
N ILE A 73 -22.74 12.29 15.95
CA ILE A 73 -21.69 11.28 15.75
C ILE A 73 -20.32 11.93 15.60
N ALA A 74 -19.36 11.48 16.41
CA ALA A 74 -18.03 12.13 16.47
C ALA A 74 -17.19 11.96 15.19
N GLY A 75 -17.38 10.91 14.42
CA GLY A 75 -16.75 10.62 13.14
C GLY A 75 -15.32 10.12 13.23
N LEU A 76 -14.47 10.76 14.02
CA LEU A 76 -13.05 10.41 14.16
C LEU A 76 -12.65 10.40 15.64
N THR A 77 -11.98 9.34 16.04
CA THR A 77 -11.26 9.26 17.30
C THR A 77 -9.77 9.04 17.01
N VAL A 78 -8.96 10.04 17.34
CA VAL A 78 -7.50 9.95 17.23
C VAL A 78 -6.96 9.23 18.47
N THR A 79 -6.20 8.18 18.25
CA THR A 79 -5.62 7.38 19.34
C THR A 79 -4.10 7.50 19.35
N ALA A 80 -3.46 7.59 18.18
CA ALA A 80 -2.01 7.72 18.02
C ALA A 80 -1.66 8.12 16.57
N THR A 81 -0.36 8.24 16.28
CA THR A 81 0.15 8.49 14.92
C THR A 81 0.03 7.26 14.00
N ASP A 82 -0.17 6.07 14.55
CA ASP A 82 -0.26 4.78 13.84
C ASP A 82 -1.59 4.05 14.08
N ARG A 83 -2.57 4.77 14.65
CA ARG A 83 -3.88 4.21 14.99
C ARG A 83 -4.95 5.29 14.99
N LEU A 84 -6.09 4.97 14.38
CA LEU A 84 -7.30 5.78 14.44
C LEU A 84 -8.55 4.90 14.49
N GLU A 85 -9.65 5.50 14.89
CA GLU A 85 -10.98 4.90 14.82
C GLU A 85 -11.94 5.88 14.13
N LEU A 86 -12.76 5.35 13.24
CA LEU A 86 -13.77 6.07 12.47
C LEU A 86 -15.15 5.57 12.86
N THR A 87 -16.11 6.48 12.92
CA THR A 87 -17.53 6.18 13.16
C THR A 87 -18.41 6.90 12.15
N ALA A 88 -19.47 6.22 11.71
CA ALA A 88 -20.46 6.76 10.78
C ALA A 88 -21.79 6.02 11.03
N ASP A 89 -22.90 6.75 11.06
CA ASP A 89 -24.25 6.16 11.13
C ASP A 89 -24.70 5.83 9.70
N LEU A 90 -24.43 4.60 9.26
CA LEU A 90 -24.65 4.19 7.87
C LEU A 90 -26.12 3.80 7.60
N ASP A 91 -26.84 3.33 8.61
CA ASP A 91 -28.22 2.91 8.48
C ASP A 91 -29.24 4.00 8.90
N GLY A 92 -28.78 5.11 9.47
CA GLY A 92 -29.59 6.26 9.85
C GLY A 92 -30.41 6.06 11.14
N ASN A 93 -29.97 5.13 11.99
CA ASN A 93 -30.70 4.82 13.23
C ASN A 93 -30.31 5.70 14.43
N ALA A 94 -29.43 6.69 14.22
CA ALA A 94 -28.91 7.63 15.24
C ALA A 94 -28.04 6.95 16.32
N ALA A 95 -27.52 5.77 16.06
CA ALA A 95 -26.63 5.02 16.95
C ALA A 95 -25.47 4.42 16.17
N ILE A 96 -24.38 4.09 16.84
CA ILE A 96 -23.25 3.38 16.22
C ILE A 96 -23.31 1.92 16.67
N ASP A 97 -23.49 1.01 15.71
CA ASP A 97 -23.31 -0.42 15.96
C ASP A 97 -21.80 -0.77 15.94
N PRO A 98 -21.20 -1.07 17.10
CA PRO A 98 -19.77 -1.36 17.18
C PRO A 98 -19.40 -2.70 16.52
N ALA A 99 -20.36 -3.52 16.12
CA ALA A 99 -20.13 -4.81 15.44
C ALA A 99 -20.19 -4.69 13.90
N SER A 100 -20.68 -3.57 13.38
CA SER A 100 -20.83 -3.29 11.95
C SER A 100 -19.71 -2.39 11.38
N GLU A 101 -19.82 -2.05 10.11
CA GLU A 101 -18.93 -1.07 9.44
C GLU A 101 -19.16 0.38 9.87
N GLU A 102 -20.08 0.63 10.82
CA GLU A 102 -20.27 1.93 11.42
C GLU A 102 -19.14 2.32 12.38
N ARG A 103 -18.34 1.34 12.78
CA ARG A 103 -17.13 1.53 13.58
C ARG A 103 -15.96 0.79 12.97
N ILE A 104 -15.02 1.55 12.44
CA ILE A 104 -13.83 1.02 11.75
C ILE A 104 -12.58 1.53 12.44
N GLY A 105 -11.69 0.61 12.81
CA GLY A 105 -10.36 0.93 13.33
C GLY A 105 -9.27 0.64 12.30
N TYR A 106 -8.23 1.46 12.30
CA TYR A 106 -6.98 1.20 11.58
C TYR A 106 -5.82 1.16 12.56
N ARG A 107 -4.98 0.15 12.43
CA ARG A 107 -3.76 0.01 13.25
C ARG A 107 -2.68 -0.76 12.52
N CYS A 108 -1.43 -0.43 12.78
CA CYS A 108 -0.30 -1.25 12.38
C CYS A 108 0.01 -2.27 13.48
N SER A 109 0.07 -3.55 13.13
CA SER A 109 0.48 -4.61 14.04
C SER A 109 2.01 -4.70 14.07
N ALA A 110 2.62 -4.37 15.19
CA ALA A 110 4.07 -4.48 15.36
C ALA A 110 4.56 -5.94 15.35
N ALA A 111 3.68 -6.91 15.66
CA ALA A 111 4.06 -8.33 15.75
C ALA A 111 4.35 -8.96 14.38
N ASN A 112 3.62 -8.55 13.34
CA ASN A 112 3.72 -9.12 12.00
C ASN A 112 3.89 -8.08 10.88
N GLY A 113 4.12 -6.81 11.23
CA GLY A 113 4.31 -5.73 10.26
C GLY A 113 3.13 -5.56 9.30
N SER A 114 1.88 -5.76 9.75
CA SER A 114 0.71 -5.62 8.89
C SER A 114 -0.15 -4.42 9.27
N LEU A 115 -0.67 -3.72 8.26
CA LEU A 115 -1.73 -2.75 8.43
C LEU A 115 -3.06 -3.51 8.49
N GLN A 116 -3.82 -3.28 9.55
CA GLN A 116 -5.08 -3.96 9.83
C GLN A 116 -6.23 -2.97 9.82
N ARG A 117 -7.30 -3.35 9.14
CA ARG A 117 -8.63 -2.76 9.26
C ARG A 117 -9.45 -3.59 10.25
N VAL A 118 -9.98 -2.97 11.27
CA VAL A 118 -10.72 -3.62 12.36
C VAL A 118 -12.18 -3.21 12.29
N VAL A 119 -13.07 -4.19 12.16
CA VAL A 119 -14.52 -4.00 12.19
C VAL A 119 -15.09 -4.91 13.26
N GLY A 120 -15.72 -4.35 14.28
CA GLY A 120 -16.19 -5.13 15.40
C GLY A 120 -15.05 -5.88 16.10
N ARG A 121 -15.14 -7.21 16.08
CA ARG A 121 -14.11 -8.11 16.64
C ARG A 121 -13.16 -8.68 15.58
N GLN A 122 -13.42 -8.39 14.31
CA GLN A 122 -12.61 -8.89 13.20
C GLN A 122 -11.47 -7.91 12.90
N SER A 123 -10.27 -8.45 12.73
CA SER A 123 -9.10 -7.70 12.33
C SER A 123 -8.60 -8.29 11.01
N LEU A 124 -8.77 -7.55 9.93
CA LEU A 124 -8.44 -7.95 8.58
C LEU A 124 -7.12 -7.28 8.18
N PRO A 125 -6.07 -8.03 7.86
CA PRO A 125 -4.87 -7.46 7.29
C PRO A 125 -5.18 -6.97 5.87
N ILE A 126 -4.91 -5.70 5.60
CA ILE A 126 -5.10 -5.07 4.29
C ILE A 126 -3.78 -4.80 3.58
N LEU A 127 -2.67 -4.82 4.30
CA LEU A 127 -1.32 -4.76 3.74
C LEU A 127 -0.36 -5.50 4.67
N SER A 128 0.49 -6.34 4.10
CA SER A 128 1.61 -7.01 4.78
C SER A 128 2.92 -6.25 4.56
N ASP A 129 3.95 -6.65 5.32
CA ASP A 129 5.31 -6.11 5.18
C ASP A 129 5.40 -4.57 5.31
N VAL A 130 4.60 -3.98 6.19
CA VAL A 130 4.70 -2.56 6.54
C VAL A 130 6.00 -2.32 7.30
N ALA A 131 6.79 -1.35 6.87
CA ALA A 131 8.03 -0.97 7.53
C ALA A 131 7.77 -0.52 8.98
N SER A 132 8.73 -0.69 9.87
CA SER A 132 8.64 -0.14 11.22
C SER A 132 8.46 1.38 11.14
N GLY A 133 7.36 1.91 11.72
CA GLY A 133 6.97 3.31 11.57
C GLY A 133 6.56 3.70 10.14
N GLY A 134 6.34 2.72 9.27
CA GLY A 134 5.92 2.93 7.87
C GLY A 134 4.46 3.31 7.70
N PHE A 135 3.62 3.11 8.69
CA PHE A 135 2.27 3.63 8.73
C PHE A 135 2.22 4.84 9.66
N ARG A 136 1.90 5.99 9.12
CA ARG A 136 1.84 7.24 9.86
C ARG A 136 0.67 8.10 9.45
N LEU A 137 -0.05 8.58 10.44
CA LEU A 137 -1.17 9.52 10.31
C LEU A 137 -0.73 10.90 10.79
N THR A 138 -1.09 11.92 10.04
CA THR A 138 -0.90 13.32 10.46
C THR A 138 -2.23 14.03 10.37
N TYR A 139 -2.57 14.78 11.40
CA TYR A 139 -3.84 15.43 11.60
C TYR A 139 -3.67 16.94 11.47
N PHE A 140 -4.62 17.60 10.79
CA PHE A 140 -4.60 19.05 10.58
C PHE A 140 -5.98 19.61 10.88
N ASP A 141 -5.99 20.81 11.42
CA ASP A 141 -7.21 21.59 11.64
C ASP A 141 -7.72 22.24 10.34
N ARG A 142 -8.74 23.12 10.47
CA ARG A 142 -9.31 23.86 9.35
C ARG A 142 -8.34 24.86 8.70
N ASP A 143 -7.37 25.38 9.47
CA ASP A 143 -6.41 26.40 9.07
C ASP A 143 -5.11 25.76 8.53
N GLY A 144 -5.03 24.43 8.54
CA GLY A 144 -3.89 23.67 8.09
C GLY A 144 -2.77 23.55 9.13
N ALA A 145 -3.03 23.90 10.39
CA ALA A 145 -2.08 23.67 11.46
C ALA A 145 -2.07 22.20 11.87
N ARG A 146 -0.86 21.68 12.08
CA ARG A 146 -0.68 20.27 12.51
C ARG A 146 -1.11 20.14 13.96
N LEU A 147 -1.91 19.11 14.22
CA LEU A 147 -2.40 18.74 15.54
C LEU A 147 -1.56 17.64 16.18
N ASP A 148 -1.45 17.67 17.51
CA ASP A 148 -0.76 16.63 18.28
C ASP A 148 -1.76 15.49 18.56
N PRO A 149 -1.48 14.24 18.12
CA PRO A 149 -2.33 13.09 18.42
C PRO A 149 -2.49 12.77 19.91
N ALA A 150 -1.58 13.26 20.75
CA ALA A 150 -1.67 13.07 22.20
C ALA A 150 -2.69 14.03 22.87
N ASP A 151 -3.07 15.09 22.19
CA ASP A 151 -4.09 16.03 22.70
C ASP A 151 -5.49 15.46 22.47
N PRO A 152 -6.31 15.29 23.52
CA PRO A 152 -7.70 14.81 23.39
C PRO A 152 -8.57 15.69 22.46
N ALA A 153 -8.26 17.00 22.36
CA ALA A 153 -8.98 17.92 21.49
C ALA A 153 -8.75 17.66 19.98
N THR A 154 -7.67 16.95 19.63
CA THR A 154 -7.31 16.67 18.24
C THR A 154 -8.44 15.97 17.49
N SER A 155 -9.11 15.00 18.12
CA SER A 155 -10.24 14.30 17.51
C SER A 155 -11.32 15.26 17.01
N ALA A 156 -11.69 16.25 17.80
CA ALA A 156 -12.74 17.23 17.43
C ALA A 156 -12.24 18.33 16.47
N ALA A 157 -10.98 18.72 16.58
CA ALA A 157 -10.38 19.79 15.78
C ALA A 157 -9.98 19.36 14.37
N THR A 158 -9.73 18.06 14.14
CA THR A 158 -9.23 17.53 12.86
C THR A 158 -10.23 17.78 11.72
N ARG A 159 -9.71 18.29 10.60
CA ARG A 159 -10.45 18.50 9.34
C ARG A 159 -9.77 17.84 8.15
N LEU A 160 -8.48 17.56 8.25
CA LEU A 160 -7.72 16.84 7.22
C LEU A 160 -6.84 15.80 7.91
N VAL A 161 -6.85 14.60 7.37
CA VAL A 161 -5.93 13.52 7.76
C VAL A 161 -5.07 13.18 6.56
N THR A 162 -3.75 13.16 6.74
CA THR A 162 -2.82 12.61 5.76
C THR A 162 -2.28 11.27 6.25
N VAL A 163 -2.07 10.39 5.31
CA VAL A 163 -1.61 9.02 5.51
C VAL A 163 -0.31 8.84 4.76
N ASP A 164 0.71 8.41 5.44
CA ASP A 164 1.95 7.93 4.84
C ASP A 164 2.06 6.43 5.09
N LEU A 165 2.22 5.65 4.01
CA LEU A 165 2.34 4.20 4.07
C LEU A 165 3.59 3.76 3.32
N ALA A 166 4.44 2.99 3.98
CA ALA A 166 5.68 2.48 3.42
C ALA A 166 5.86 1.00 3.75
N THR A 167 6.26 0.21 2.76
CA THR A 167 6.59 -1.21 2.95
C THR A 167 8.04 -1.41 3.38
N ALA A 168 8.30 -2.52 4.06
CA ALA A 168 9.65 -2.98 4.35
C ALA A 168 10.26 -3.66 3.10
N PRO A 169 11.58 -3.62 2.93
CA PRO A 169 12.23 -4.42 1.89
C PRO A 169 12.08 -5.91 2.24
N HIS A 170 11.49 -6.69 1.34
CA HIS A 170 11.30 -8.13 1.54
C HIS A 170 11.54 -8.88 0.24
N GLY A 171 12.33 -9.98 0.28
CA GLY A 171 12.53 -10.86 -0.88
C GLY A 171 13.09 -10.17 -2.13
N GLY A 172 13.87 -9.07 -1.99
CA GLY A 172 14.42 -8.30 -3.12
C GLY A 172 13.43 -7.30 -3.74
N ARG A 173 12.25 -7.11 -3.14
CA ARG A 173 11.27 -6.08 -3.52
C ARG A 173 11.74 -4.71 -3.02
N ALA A 174 11.46 -3.67 -3.79
CA ALA A 174 11.78 -2.30 -3.41
C ALA A 174 10.84 -1.80 -2.30
N VAL A 175 11.32 -0.83 -1.52
CA VAL A 175 10.46 -0.08 -0.60
C VAL A 175 9.52 0.79 -1.42
N VAL A 176 8.22 0.57 -1.26
CA VAL A 176 7.18 1.41 -1.85
C VAL A 176 6.66 2.35 -0.77
N ARG A 177 6.56 3.64 -1.10
CA ARG A 177 5.95 4.65 -0.22
C ARG A 177 4.87 5.39 -0.99
N ILE A 178 3.68 5.44 -0.41
CA ILE A 178 2.55 6.20 -0.94
C ILE A 178 2.00 7.10 0.17
N SER A 179 1.73 8.35 -0.19
CA SER A 179 1.07 9.31 0.70
C SER A 179 -0.26 9.72 0.09
N GLY A 180 -1.26 9.82 0.93
CA GLY A 180 -2.58 10.27 0.55
C GLY A 180 -3.22 11.11 1.66
N GLY A 181 -4.40 11.67 1.42
CA GLY A 181 -5.11 12.41 2.44
C GLY A 181 -6.58 12.60 2.12
N ALA A 182 -7.37 12.77 3.15
CA ALA A 182 -8.79 13.05 3.02
C ALA A 182 -9.22 14.19 3.95
N ARG A 183 -10.05 15.10 3.42
CA ARG A 183 -10.83 16.01 4.23
C ARG A 183 -12.04 15.29 4.81
N LEU A 184 -12.30 15.53 6.08
CA LEU A 184 -13.50 15.06 6.75
C LEU A 184 -14.67 15.99 6.34
N VAL A 185 -15.61 15.45 5.56
CA VAL A 185 -16.69 16.26 4.93
C VAL A 185 -17.86 16.43 5.89
N ASN A 186 -18.11 15.45 6.75
CA ASN A 186 -19.29 15.40 7.62
C ASN A 186 -19.01 15.96 9.03
N ARG A 187 -18.24 17.08 9.11
CA ARG A 187 -17.84 17.70 10.39
C ARG A 187 -17.96 19.20 10.39
#